data_85254bba660a35fc0250ebb70d8b7520
#
_entry.id   85254bba660a35fc0250ebb70d8b7520
#
_cell.length_a   1.000
_cell.length_b   1.000
_cell.length_c   1.000
_cell.angle_alpha   90.00
_cell.angle_beta   90.00
_cell.angle_gamma   90.00
#
_symmetry.space_group_name_H-M   'P 1'
#
loop_
_entity.id
_entity.type
_entity.pdbx_description
1 polymer ?
#
loop_
_entity_poly.entity_id
_entity_poly.type
_entity_poly.pdbx_seq_one_letter_code
_entity_poly.pdbx_strand_id
1 'polypeptide(L)'
;YNEEDCVSTYHLREFLVKNKPETIDWFLKQEPAKNEDQAPSKYRRKEPNKLSREEVEVDLNNRLENKKNKSNKKFVENLKNFIGFHWKSNKPEFWEVFDRAEKTHLELEDDTECIANCVLVNDKPKVTDDGSIYTYRFNDQNYKLKEGKAAFDVHQIKGIGTIYSIEEKFPDKNVIKIFVSKRRKNVEMPSLLTLGNGTPPQVHQHDQAL
;
A
#
# COMPACT_ATOMS: atom_id res chain seq x y z
N TYR A 1 -2.01 12.20 -23.23
CA TYR A 1 -2.48 11.41 -22.07
C TYR A 1 -2.68 12.26 -20.83
N ASN A 2 -1.79 13.21 -20.56
CA ASN A 2 -1.82 13.96 -19.29
C ASN A 2 -2.67 15.24 -19.33
N GLU A 3 -2.85 15.88 -20.48
CA GLU A 3 -3.56 17.16 -20.59
C GLU A 3 -5.07 16.96 -20.42
N GLU A 4 -5.65 15.97 -21.07
CA GLU A 4 -7.07 15.66 -20.98
C GLU A 4 -7.47 15.22 -19.57
N ASP A 5 -6.61 14.44 -18.89
CA ASP A 5 -6.83 14.01 -17.51
C ASP A 5 -6.76 15.20 -16.53
N CYS A 6 -5.82 16.11 -16.73
CA CYS A 6 -5.70 17.33 -15.93
C CYS A 6 -6.90 18.25 -16.13
N VAL A 7 -7.35 18.44 -17.38
CA VAL A 7 -8.52 19.24 -17.71
C VAL A 7 -9.78 18.62 -17.14
N SER A 8 -9.95 17.30 -17.24
CA SER A 8 -11.09 16.57 -16.68
C SER A 8 -11.14 16.69 -15.16
N THR A 9 -9.99 16.56 -14.50
CA THR A 9 -9.86 16.72 -13.04
C THR A 9 -10.17 18.15 -12.61
N TYR A 10 -9.70 19.15 -13.37
CA TYR A 10 -10.03 20.55 -13.12
C TYR A 10 -11.53 20.81 -13.25
N HIS A 11 -12.18 20.33 -14.30
CA HIS A 11 -13.61 20.50 -14.49
C HIS A 11 -14.43 19.78 -13.41
N LEU A 12 -14.01 18.61 -12.97
CA LEU A 12 -14.62 17.90 -11.85
C LEU A 12 -14.52 18.71 -10.56
N ARG A 13 -13.33 19.27 -10.27
CA ARG A 13 -13.13 20.15 -9.11
C ARG A 13 -14.06 21.35 -9.15
N GLU A 14 -14.11 22.07 -10.27
CA GLU A 14 -14.97 23.24 -10.43
C GLU A 14 -16.46 22.88 -10.30
N PHE A 15 -16.85 21.74 -10.83
CA PHE A 15 -18.22 21.23 -10.67
C PHE A 15 -18.55 20.96 -9.20
N LEU A 16 -17.66 20.31 -8.46
CA LEU A 16 -17.85 20.00 -7.04
C LEU A 16 -17.90 21.29 -6.19
N VAL A 17 -17.00 22.23 -6.46
CA VAL A 17 -16.99 23.54 -5.78
C VAL A 17 -18.28 24.31 -6.01
N LYS A 18 -18.75 24.37 -7.27
CA LYS A 18 -19.96 25.08 -7.66
C LYS A 18 -21.25 24.48 -7.07
N ASN A 19 -21.28 23.16 -6.90
CA ASN A 19 -22.44 22.43 -6.41
C ASN A 19 -22.35 22.07 -4.92
N LYS A 20 -21.32 22.57 -4.22
CA LYS A 20 -21.18 22.40 -2.78
C LYS A 20 -22.36 23.05 -2.06
N PRO A 21 -23.12 22.33 -1.22
CA PRO A 21 -24.16 22.93 -0.38
C PRO A 21 -23.55 23.94 0.59
N GLU A 22 -24.23 25.08 0.80
CA GLU A 22 -23.78 26.11 1.75
C GLU A 22 -23.67 25.59 3.19
N THR A 23 -24.39 24.52 3.51
CA THR A 23 -24.40 23.89 4.83
C THR A 23 -23.16 23.02 5.11
N ILE A 24 -22.30 22.80 4.12
CA ILE A 24 -21.07 22.02 4.27
C ILE A 24 -19.89 22.99 4.30
N ASP A 25 -19.24 23.10 5.43
CA ASP A 25 -18.01 23.87 5.55
C ASP A 25 -16.86 23.24 4.74
N TRP A 26 -15.96 24.09 4.25
CA TRP A 26 -14.70 23.60 3.73
C TRP A 26 -13.94 22.90 4.86
N PHE A 27 -13.27 21.79 4.53
CA PHE A 27 -12.41 21.10 5.47
C PHE A 27 -11.26 22.05 5.87
N LEU A 28 -11.48 22.83 6.91
CA LEU A 28 -10.42 23.59 7.54
C LEU A 28 -9.51 22.57 8.22
N LYS A 29 -8.24 22.50 7.81
CA LYS A 29 -7.21 21.83 8.62
C LYS A 29 -7.32 22.41 10.02
N GLN A 30 -7.89 21.64 10.95
CA GLN A 30 -7.74 21.97 12.36
C GLN A 30 -6.24 21.90 12.64
N GLU A 31 -5.61 23.06 12.86
CA GLU A 31 -4.28 23.06 13.41
C GLU A 31 -4.37 22.31 14.75
N PRO A 32 -3.49 21.32 14.99
CA PRO A 32 -3.49 20.62 16.25
C PRO A 32 -3.31 21.68 17.34
N ALA A 33 -4.24 21.73 18.30
CA ALA A 33 -4.15 22.61 19.44
C ALA A 33 -2.77 22.39 20.08
N LYS A 34 -1.96 23.44 20.12
CA LYS A 34 -0.66 23.43 20.78
C LYS A 34 -0.88 23.38 22.30
N ASN A 35 -1.11 22.20 22.84
CA ASN A 35 -0.91 21.91 24.24
C ASN A 35 0.51 21.44 24.43
N GLU A 36 1.37 22.32 24.85
CA GLU A 36 2.83 22.15 24.98
C GLU A 36 3.25 21.18 26.11
N ASP A 37 2.35 20.61 26.91
CA ASP A 37 2.71 19.86 28.12
C ASP A 37 2.39 18.37 28.12
N GLN A 38 2.02 17.77 26.98
CA GLN A 38 1.90 16.32 26.90
C GLN A 38 2.68 15.81 25.70
N ALA A 39 3.84 15.20 25.99
CA ALA A 39 4.53 14.37 25.01
C ALA A 39 3.53 13.42 24.37
N PRO A 40 3.37 13.42 23.02
CA PRO A 40 2.38 12.58 22.39
C PRO A 40 2.70 11.12 22.71
N SER A 41 1.85 10.49 23.49
CA SER A 41 1.87 9.05 23.65
C SER A 41 1.74 8.42 22.27
N LYS A 42 2.85 7.99 21.70
CA LYS A 42 2.98 7.45 20.35
C LYS A 42 2.11 6.20 20.08
N TYR A 43 1.31 5.73 21.05
CA TYR A 43 0.72 4.39 21.01
C TYR A 43 -0.69 4.26 21.57
N ARG A 44 -1.53 5.29 21.52
CA ARG A 44 -2.97 5.10 21.75
C ARG A 44 -3.81 5.92 20.79
N ARG A 45 -3.71 5.64 19.50
CA ARG A 45 -4.92 5.74 18.71
C ARG A 45 -5.79 4.53 19.09
N LYS A 46 -6.79 4.75 19.92
CA LYS A 46 -7.99 3.89 19.88
C LYS A 46 -8.43 4.00 18.42
N GLU A 47 -8.23 2.94 17.66
CA GLU A 47 -8.85 2.86 16.35
C GLU A 47 -10.35 3.01 16.61
N PRO A 48 -11.03 4.02 16.03
CA PRO A 48 -12.49 4.02 16.05
C PRO A 48 -12.90 2.66 15.49
N ASN A 49 -13.97 2.07 16.01
CA ASN A 49 -14.53 0.82 15.49
C ASN A 49 -14.53 0.92 13.98
N LYS A 50 -13.60 0.20 13.34
CA LYS A 50 -13.53 0.13 11.88
C LYS A 50 -14.79 -0.61 11.48
N LEU A 51 -15.80 0.14 11.04
CA LEU A 51 -16.91 -0.43 10.29
C LEU A 51 -16.29 -1.27 9.18
N SER A 52 -16.80 -2.47 9.00
CA SER A 52 -16.38 -3.26 7.85
C SER A 52 -16.68 -2.42 6.60
N ARG A 53 -15.92 -2.63 5.55
CA ARG A 53 -16.13 -1.93 4.29
C ARG A 53 -17.57 -2.04 3.80
N GLU A 54 -18.15 -3.23 3.96
CA GLU A 54 -19.54 -3.51 3.57
C GLU A 54 -20.54 -2.66 4.38
N GLU A 55 -20.29 -2.45 5.67
CA GLU A 55 -21.11 -1.58 6.51
C GLU A 55 -21.00 -0.11 6.09
N VAL A 56 -19.81 0.35 5.71
CA VAL A 56 -19.61 1.72 5.17
C VAL A 56 -20.33 1.88 3.84
N GLU A 57 -20.22 0.93 2.92
CA GLU A 57 -20.92 0.95 1.63
C GLU A 57 -22.45 0.97 1.81
N VAL A 58 -22.98 0.20 2.74
CA VAL A 58 -24.41 0.17 3.06
C VAL A 58 -24.88 1.50 3.66
N ASP A 59 -24.12 2.05 4.62
CA ASP A 59 -24.47 3.33 5.24
C ASP A 59 -24.45 4.48 4.22
N LEU A 60 -23.43 4.56 3.37
CA LEU A 60 -23.35 5.57 2.31
C LEU A 60 -24.50 5.44 1.30
N ASN A 61 -24.83 4.22 0.88
CA ASN A 61 -25.97 3.98 0.00
C ASN A 61 -27.29 4.42 0.63
N ASN A 62 -27.51 4.10 1.91
CA ASN A 62 -28.72 4.51 2.65
C ASN A 62 -28.83 6.04 2.77
N ARG A 63 -27.73 6.73 3.06
CA ARG A 63 -27.69 8.20 3.13
C ARG A 63 -27.99 8.85 1.78
N LEU A 64 -27.44 8.28 0.70
CA LEU A 64 -27.70 8.78 -0.66
C LEU A 64 -29.16 8.52 -1.10
N GLU A 65 -29.74 7.39 -0.72
CA GLU A 65 -31.17 7.13 -1.00
C GLU A 65 -32.10 8.07 -0.27
N ASN A 66 -31.83 8.35 0.99
CA ASN A 66 -32.61 9.33 1.76
C ASN A 66 -32.54 10.76 1.18
N LYS A 67 -31.43 11.11 0.52
CA LYS A 67 -31.27 12.40 -0.20
C LYS A 67 -31.86 12.42 -1.60
N LYS A 68 -32.15 11.26 -2.19
CA LYS A 68 -32.66 11.12 -3.57
C LYS A 68 -33.93 11.94 -3.85
N ASN A 69 -34.77 12.15 -2.85
CA ASN A 69 -36.01 12.94 -2.98
C ASN A 69 -35.77 14.44 -3.02
N LYS A 70 -34.57 14.93 -2.65
CA LYS A 70 -34.23 16.36 -2.56
C LYS A 70 -33.16 16.80 -3.57
N SER A 71 -32.55 15.90 -4.28
CA SER A 71 -31.41 16.17 -5.17
C SER A 71 -31.65 15.60 -6.56
N ASN A 72 -30.87 16.07 -7.55
CA ASN A 72 -30.89 15.52 -8.90
C ASN A 72 -30.58 14.00 -8.87
N LYS A 73 -31.54 13.17 -9.27
CA LYS A 73 -31.46 11.70 -9.27
C LYS A 73 -30.20 11.20 -9.96
N LYS A 74 -29.83 11.80 -11.10
CA LYS A 74 -28.65 11.43 -11.88
C LYS A 74 -27.35 11.71 -11.11
N PHE A 75 -27.30 12.79 -10.35
CA PHE A 75 -26.13 13.11 -9.51
C PHE A 75 -25.95 12.10 -8.38
N VAL A 76 -27.04 11.73 -7.69
CA VAL A 76 -27.00 10.73 -6.62
C VAL A 76 -26.57 9.36 -7.17
N GLU A 77 -27.06 8.98 -8.37
CA GLU A 77 -26.68 7.74 -9.03
C GLU A 77 -25.19 7.71 -9.40
N ASN A 78 -24.67 8.83 -9.92
CA ASN A 78 -23.25 8.97 -10.18
C ASN A 78 -22.41 8.85 -8.89
N LEU A 79 -22.81 9.48 -7.79
CA LEU A 79 -22.12 9.36 -6.51
C LEU A 79 -22.08 7.91 -6.01
N LYS A 80 -23.17 7.15 -6.17
CA LYS A 80 -23.20 5.72 -5.85
C LYS A 80 -22.14 4.93 -6.62
N ASN A 81 -21.87 5.28 -7.87
CA ASN A 81 -20.86 4.62 -8.69
C ASN A 81 -19.43 4.89 -8.20
N PHE A 82 -19.19 5.99 -7.47
CA PHE A 82 -17.89 6.29 -6.86
C PHE A 82 -17.64 5.53 -5.56
N ILE A 83 -18.69 4.98 -4.93
CA ILE A 83 -18.51 4.18 -3.71
C ILE A 83 -17.66 2.95 -4.04
N GLY A 84 -16.58 2.79 -3.29
CA GLY A 84 -15.63 1.70 -3.49
C GLY A 84 -14.79 1.82 -4.78
N PHE A 85 -14.77 2.98 -5.45
CA PHE A 85 -13.99 3.20 -6.67
C PHE A 85 -12.50 2.87 -6.46
N HIS A 86 -11.87 3.43 -5.44
CA HIS A 86 -10.44 3.21 -5.17
C HIS A 86 -10.11 1.73 -4.93
N TRP A 87 -10.98 1.02 -4.26
CA TRP A 87 -10.79 -0.42 -4.09
C TRP A 87 -10.97 -1.20 -5.40
N LYS A 88 -11.97 -0.83 -6.19
CA LYS A 88 -12.18 -1.46 -7.50
C LYS A 88 -11.02 -1.18 -8.44
N SER A 89 -10.46 0.05 -8.40
CA SER A 89 -9.31 0.44 -9.20
C SER A 89 -8.01 -0.27 -8.78
N ASN A 90 -7.86 -0.61 -7.50
CA ASN A 90 -6.68 -1.33 -6.99
C ASN A 90 -6.77 -2.86 -7.17
N LYS A 91 -7.92 -3.39 -7.60
CA LYS A 91 -8.06 -4.83 -7.82
C LYS A 91 -7.01 -5.43 -8.76
N PRO A 92 -6.68 -4.83 -9.92
CA PRO A 92 -5.66 -5.36 -10.80
C PRO A 92 -4.32 -5.56 -10.08
N GLU A 93 -3.86 -4.57 -9.29
CA GLU A 93 -2.62 -4.65 -8.53
C GLU A 93 -2.64 -5.77 -7.47
N PHE A 94 -3.81 -6.00 -6.84
CA PHE A 94 -3.98 -7.15 -5.94
C PHE A 94 -3.87 -8.48 -6.68
N TRP A 95 -4.49 -8.59 -7.85
CA TRP A 95 -4.42 -9.82 -8.67
C TRP A 95 -3.01 -10.11 -9.13
N GLU A 96 -2.23 -9.08 -9.49
CA GLU A 96 -0.82 -9.25 -9.85
C GLU A 96 0.02 -9.86 -8.71
N VAL A 97 -0.26 -9.53 -7.45
CA VAL A 97 0.43 -10.14 -6.30
C VAL A 97 0.15 -11.64 -6.23
N PHE A 98 -1.10 -12.05 -6.43
CA PHE A 98 -1.47 -13.48 -6.42
C PHE A 98 -0.93 -14.20 -7.65
N ASP A 99 -1.01 -13.60 -8.83
CA ASP A 99 -0.45 -14.16 -10.06
C ASP A 99 1.06 -14.41 -9.95
N ARG A 100 1.79 -13.48 -9.34
CA ARG A 100 3.22 -13.66 -9.05
C ARG A 100 3.47 -14.78 -8.04
N ALA A 101 2.61 -14.92 -7.03
CA ALA A 101 2.78 -15.96 -6.01
C ALA A 101 2.60 -17.39 -6.55
N GLU A 102 1.87 -17.56 -7.65
CA GLU A 102 1.68 -18.85 -8.34
C GLU A 102 2.82 -19.20 -9.30
N LYS A 103 3.64 -18.22 -9.72
CA LYS A 103 4.78 -18.43 -10.61
C LYS A 103 5.98 -19.02 -9.87
N THR A 104 6.82 -19.72 -10.57
CA THR A 104 8.07 -20.24 -10.03
C THR A 104 9.11 -19.13 -9.84
N HIS A 105 10.11 -19.35 -8.99
CA HIS A 105 11.23 -18.41 -8.81
C HIS A 105 11.94 -18.08 -10.12
N LEU A 106 12.03 -19.03 -11.04
CA LEU A 106 12.72 -18.86 -12.32
C LEU A 106 11.87 -17.99 -13.28
N GLU A 107 10.57 -18.19 -13.34
CA GLU A 107 9.67 -17.39 -14.17
C GLU A 107 9.63 -15.92 -13.72
N LEU A 108 9.89 -15.66 -12.45
CA LEU A 108 9.93 -14.32 -11.89
C LEU A 108 11.26 -13.59 -12.09
N GLU A 109 12.32 -14.23 -12.63
CA GLU A 109 13.58 -13.55 -12.97
C GLU A 109 13.40 -12.51 -14.08
N ASP A 110 12.41 -12.69 -14.95
CA ASP A 110 12.07 -11.75 -16.02
C ASP A 110 11.08 -10.64 -15.58
N ASP A 111 10.49 -10.75 -14.38
CA ASP A 111 9.58 -9.73 -13.84
C ASP A 111 10.36 -8.62 -13.13
N THR A 112 10.42 -7.44 -13.74
CA THR A 112 11.16 -6.29 -13.20
C THR A 112 10.63 -5.77 -11.85
N GLU A 113 9.42 -6.14 -11.44
CA GLU A 113 8.86 -5.81 -10.11
C GLU A 113 9.33 -6.78 -9.02
N CYS A 114 10.18 -7.76 -9.38
CA CYS A 114 10.73 -8.76 -8.48
C CYS A 114 12.26 -8.75 -8.48
N ILE A 115 12.86 -9.28 -7.40
CA ILE A 115 14.20 -9.83 -7.38
C ILE A 115 14.03 -11.30 -7.02
N ALA A 116 14.15 -12.15 -8.03
CA ALA A 116 13.82 -13.56 -7.92
C ALA A 116 15.04 -14.44 -7.65
N ASN A 117 14.77 -15.68 -7.26
CA ASN A 117 15.77 -16.73 -7.08
C ASN A 117 16.89 -16.32 -6.12
N CYS A 118 16.55 -15.60 -5.06
CA CYS A 118 17.50 -15.19 -4.02
C CYS A 118 17.82 -16.37 -3.10
N VAL A 119 19.07 -16.78 -3.05
CA VAL A 119 19.56 -17.88 -2.22
C VAL A 119 20.22 -17.34 -0.97
N LEU A 120 19.83 -17.84 0.20
CA LEU A 120 20.41 -17.45 1.49
C LEU A 120 21.90 -17.85 1.53
N VAL A 121 22.78 -16.89 1.87
CA VAL A 121 24.23 -17.12 1.89
C VAL A 121 24.66 -17.85 3.16
N ASN A 122 24.11 -17.43 4.31
CA ASN A 122 24.46 -17.97 5.62
C ASN A 122 23.19 -18.15 6.46
N ASP A 123 23.04 -19.30 7.11
CA ASP A 123 21.95 -19.58 8.03
C ASP A 123 21.96 -18.69 9.29
N LYS A 124 23.14 -18.13 9.63
CA LYS A 124 23.29 -17.23 10.77
C LYS A 124 23.26 -15.78 10.31
N PRO A 125 22.22 -15.01 10.68
CA PRO A 125 22.15 -13.60 10.36
C PRO A 125 23.19 -12.80 11.14
N LYS A 126 23.59 -11.65 10.59
CA LYS A 126 24.35 -10.65 11.35
C LYS A 126 23.40 -9.97 12.34
N VAL A 127 23.59 -10.26 13.62
CA VAL A 127 22.80 -9.66 14.70
C VAL A 127 23.25 -8.23 14.95
N THR A 128 22.31 -7.31 15.08
CA THR A 128 22.50 -5.89 15.43
C THR A 128 21.65 -5.53 16.65
N ASP A 129 21.87 -4.36 17.24
CA ASP A 129 21.09 -3.91 18.41
C ASP A 129 19.60 -3.82 18.14
N ASP A 130 19.20 -3.52 16.91
CA ASP A 130 17.79 -3.30 16.52
C ASP A 130 17.15 -4.50 15.82
N GLY A 131 17.93 -5.48 15.38
CA GLY A 131 17.41 -6.61 14.61
C GLY A 131 18.48 -7.53 14.05
N SER A 132 18.16 -8.18 12.97
CA SER A 132 19.03 -9.13 12.28
C SER A 132 19.09 -8.81 10.79
N ILE A 133 20.27 -8.96 10.20
CA ILE A 133 20.50 -8.77 8.76
C ILE A 133 20.77 -10.12 8.12
N TYR A 134 19.93 -10.49 7.18
CA TYR A 134 20.06 -11.69 6.36
C TYR A 134 20.64 -11.31 4.99
N THR A 135 21.54 -12.14 4.47
CA THR A 135 22.23 -11.90 3.20
C THR A 135 21.84 -12.96 2.20
N TYR A 136 21.36 -12.53 1.04
CA TYR A 136 21.00 -13.38 -0.08
C TYR A 136 21.86 -13.06 -1.30
N ARG A 137 22.06 -14.06 -2.15
CA ARG A 137 22.65 -13.90 -3.48
C ARG A 137 21.61 -14.15 -4.54
N PHE A 138 21.66 -13.39 -5.62
CA PHE A 138 20.77 -13.54 -6.77
C PHE A 138 21.55 -13.38 -8.09
N ASN A 139 20.98 -13.91 -9.17
CA ASN A 139 21.55 -13.78 -10.50
C ASN A 139 21.37 -12.36 -11.04
N ASP A 140 22.15 -12.01 -12.05
CA ASP A 140 21.96 -10.75 -12.77
C ASP A 140 20.57 -10.72 -13.41
N GLN A 141 19.77 -9.71 -13.09
CA GLN A 141 18.40 -9.50 -13.57
C GLN A 141 18.01 -8.04 -13.46
N ASN A 142 17.06 -7.63 -14.28
CA ASN A 142 16.51 -6.28 -14.22
C ASN A 142 15.46 -6.17 -13.11
N TYR A 143 15.56 -5.17 -12.25
CA TYR A 143 14.60 -4.96 -11.14
C TYR A 143 14.36 -3.47 -10.85
N LYS A 144 13.20 -3.17 -10.28
CA LYS A 144 12.81 -1.82 -9.83
C LYS A 144 12.83 -1.65 -8.31
N LEU A 145 13.04 -2.72 -7.55
CA LEU A 145 13.11 -2.65 -6.10
C LEU A 145 14.28 -1.75 -5.64
N LYS A 146 14.07 -1.04 -4.55
CA LYS A 146 15.04 -0.06 -4.02
C LYS A 146 15.34 -0.32 -2.56
N GLU A 147 16.53 0.09 -2.15
CA GLU A 147 16.93 0.12 -0.74
C GLU A 147 15.99 0.97 0.11
N GLY A 148 15.83 0.60 1.37
CA GLY A 148 14.93 1.27 2.32
C GLY A 148 13.44 0.93 2.15
N LYS A 149 13.06 0.19 1.12
CA LYS A 149 11.67 -0.26 0.91
C LYS A 149 11.39 -1.55 1.68
N ALA A 150 10.10 -1.83 1.89
CA ALA A 150 9.66 -3.06 2.51
C ALA A 150 10.12 -4.27 1.67
N ALA A 151 10.69 -5.27 2.33
CA ALA A 151 10.97 -6.57 1.75
C ALA A 151 9.73 -7.45 1.89
N PHE A 152 9.20 -7.90 0.76
CA PHE A 152 7.99 -8.70 0.68
C PHE A 152 8.30 -10.03 -0.01
N ASP A 153 7.98 -11.14 0.66
CA ASP A 153 8.08 -12.46 0.08
C ASP A 153 6.88 -12.70 -0.82
N VAL A 154 7.14 -12.88 -2.10
CA VAL A 154 6.12 -13.05 -3.14
C VAL A 154 5.31 -14.32 -2.91
N HIS A 155 5.98 -15.46 -2.64
CA HIS A 155 5.30 -16.75 -2.51
C HIS A 155 4.51 -16.89 -1.22
N GLN A 156 4.97 -16.29 -0.12
CA GLN A 156 4.25 -16.28 1.14
C GLN A 156 3.24 -15.14 1.25
N ILE A 157 3.22 -14.21 0.29
CA ILE A 157 2.40 -13.00 0.29
C ILE A 157 2.55 -12.26 1.62
N LYS A 158 3.79 -12.09 2.09
CA LYS A 158 4.08 -11.59 3.43
C LYS A 158 5.26 -10.63 3.45
N GLY A 159 5.10 -9.52 4.17
CA GLY A 159 6.23 -8.63 4.47
C GLY A 159 7.21 -9.30 5.44
N ILE A 160 8.47 -9.43 5.06
CA ILE A 160 9.51 -10.09 5.86
C ILE A 160 10.50 -9.14 6.51
N GLY A 161 10.62 -7.91 6.03
CA GLY A 161 11.57 -6.95 6.59
C GLY A 161 11.66 -5.69 5.78
N THR A 162 12.88 -5.16 5.68
CA THR A 162 13.23 -3.98 4.87
C THR A 162 14.48 -4.29 4.07
N ILE A 163 14.52 -3.90 2.81
CA ILE A 163 15.71 -4.02 1.96
C ILE A 163 16.76 -3.06 2.53
N TYR A 164 17.82 -3.62 3.11
CA TYR A 164 18.88 -2.86 3.75
C TYR A 164 19.90 -2.33 2.75
N SER A 165 20.37 -3.20 1.84
CA SER A 165 21.27 -2.83 0.73
C SER A 165 21.14 -3.80 -0.43
N ILE A 166 21.43 -3.32 -1.63
CA ILE A 166 21.55 -4.11 -2.85
C ILE A 166 22.94 -3.82 -3.44
N GLU A 167 23.77 -4.83 -3.60
CA GLU A 167 25.15 -4.71 -4.09
C GLU A 167 25.27 -5.52 -5.39
N GLU A 168 25.51 -4.85 -6.49
CA GLU A 168 25.81 -5.48 -7.79
C GLU A 168 27.29 -5.80 -7.87
N LYS A 169 27.64 -7.06 -8.10
CA LYS A 169 29.02 -7.56 -8.11
C LYS A 169 29.33 -8.33 -9.39
N PHE A 170 29.47 -7.61 -10.48
CA PHE A 170 29.91 -8.24 -11.72
C PHE A 170 31.41 -8.62 -11.65
N PRO A 171 31.85 -9.84 -12.08
CA PRO A 171 31.06 -10.95 -12.66
C PRO A 171 30.44 -11.91 -11.63
N ASP A 172 30.57 -11.62 -10.34
CA ASP A 172 29.99 -12.43 -9.27
C ASP A 172 28.47 -12.21 -9.16
N LYS A 173 27.82 -13.08 -8.35
CA LYS A 173 26.39 -12.94 -8.05
C LYS A 173 26.13 -11.69 -7.24
N ASN A 174 25.05 -10.99 -7.58
CA ASN A 174 24.58 -9.84 -6.84
C ASN A 174 24.14 -10.21 -5.42
N VAL A 175 24.25 -9.28 -4.50
CA VAL A 175 23.95 -9.49 -3.09
C VAL A 175 22.86 -8.54 -2.62
N ILE A 176 21.84 -9.08 -1.98
CA ILE A 176 20.82 -8.30 -1.28
C ILE A 176 20.82 -8.61 0.20
N LYS A 177 20.74 -7.57 1.02
CA LYS A 177 20.65 -7.69 2.47
C LYS A 177 19.28 -7.25 2.95
N ILE A 178 18.66 -8.03 3.83
CA ILE A 178 17.32 -7.78 4.37
C ILE A 178 17.45 -7.60 5.87
N PHE A 179 17.00 -6.46 6.37
CA PHE A 179 16.92 -6.16 7.80
C PHE A 179 15.57 -6.60 8.35
N VAL A 180 15.59 -7.38 9.42
CA VAL A 180 14.44 -7.85 10.17
C VAL A 180 14.52 -7.29 11.59
N SER A 181 13.59 -6.42 11.95
CA SER A 181 13.55 -5.80 13.29
C SER A 181 13.23 -6.82 14.38
N LYS A 182 13.83 -6.67 15.58
CA LYS A 182 13.51 -7.47 16.80
C LYS A 182 12.02 -7.47 17.18
N ARG A 183 11.27 -6.44 16.78
CA ARG A 183 9.83 -6.36 17.03
C ARG A 183 9.02 -7.39 16.23
N ARG A 184 9.57 -7.86 15.11
CA ARG A 184 8.95 -8.91 14.30
C ARG A 184 9.35 -10.28 14.88
N LYS A 185 8.50 -10.81 15.76
CA LYS A 185 8.69 -12.17 16.27
C LYS A 185 8.34 -13.20 15.20
N ASN A 186 9.09 -14.27 15.14
CA ASN A 186 8.82 -15.46 14.29
C ASN A 186 8.77 -15.21 12.77
N VAL A 187 9.71 -14.43 12.23
CA VAL A 187 9.96 -14.39 10.79
C VAL A 187 11.01 -15.46 10.49
N GLU A 188 10.57 -16.58 9.94
CA GLU A 188 11.46 -17.57 9.35
C GLU A 188 11.89 -17.06 7.98
N MET A 189 13.19 -16.96 7.78
CA MET A 189 13.75 -16.53 6.50
C MET A 189 14.01 -17.77 5.64
N PRO A 190 13.35 -17.88 4.48
CA PRO A 190 13.48 -19.06 3.63
C PRO A 190 14.89 -19.15 3.02
N SER A 191 15.33 -20.37 2.72
CA SER A 191 16.61 -20.61 2.02
C SER A 191 16.59 -20.11 0.58
N LEU A 192 15.42 -20.13 -0.06
CA LEU A 192 15.15 -19.60 -1.39
C LEU A 192 14.02 -18.59 -1.29
N LEU A 193 14.19 -17.40 -1.87
CA LEU A 193 13.30 -16.26 -1.72
C LEU A 193 13.11 -15.53 -3.05
N THR A 194 11.92 -15.08 -3.33
CA THR A 194 11.66 -14.04 -4.33
C THR A 194 11.05 -12.82 -3.64
N LEU A 195 11.71 -11.69 -3.81
CA LEU A 195 11.26 -10.40 -3.31
C LEU A 195 10.43 -9.70 -4.37
N GLY A 196 9.36 -9.05 -3.96
CA GLY A 196 8.53 -8.25 -4.84
C GLY A 196 7.91 -7.07 -4.13
N ASN A 197 7.09 -6.33 -4.86
CA ASN A 197 6.25 -5.31 -4.28
C ASN A 197 5.17 -5.98 -3.43
N GLY A 198 4.91 -5.42 -2.27
CA GLY A 198 3.81 -5.87 -1.41
C GLY A 198 2.43 -5.57 -1.99
N THR A 199 1.40 -5.97 -1.27
CA THR A 199 0.03 -5.61 -1.62
C THR A 199 -0.14 -4.09 -1.66
N PRO A 200 -0.97 -3.57 -2.57
CA PRO A 200 -1.28 -2.14 -2.62
C PRO A 200 -1.73 -1.62 -1.25
N PRO A 201 -1.42 -0.37 -0.91
CA PRO A 201 -1.84 0.22 0.35
C PRO A 201 -3.36 0.20 0.46
N GLN A 202 -3.88 -0.13 1.65
CA GLN A 202 -5.31 -0.05 1.89
C GLN A 202 -5.77 1.41 1.86
N VAL A 203 -6.73 1.73 1.00
CA VAL A 203 -7.23 3.09 0.74
C VAL A 203 -8.36 3.51 1.69
N HIS A 204 -8.40 3.02 2.91
CA HIS A 204 -9.43 3.36 3.90
C HIS A 204 -9.60 4.88 4.15
N GLN A 205 -8.54 5.65 3.95
CA GLN A 205 -8.60 7.11 4.12
C GLN A 205 -9.35 7.80 2.98
N HIS A 206 -9.29 7.26 1.77
CA HIS A 206 -10.00 7.81 0.62
C HIS A 206 -11.49 7.45 0.65
N ASP A 207 -11.81 6.25 1.14
CA ASP A 207 -13.21 5.82 1.29
C ASP A 207 -13.94 6.59 2.41
N GLN A 208 -13.22 7.15 3.38
CA GLN A 208 -13.77 7.98 4.45
C GLN A 208 -13.97 9.45 4.03
N ALA A 209 -13.37 9.88 2.93
CA ALA A 209 -13.46 11.26 2.45
C ALA A 209 -14.70 11.53 1.55
N LEU A 210 -15.44 10.49 1.19
CA LEU A 210 -16.72 10.57 0.46
C LEU A 210 -17.89 10.62 1.42
#